data_368c27e0b48ae68dd9ca62137b704603
#
_entry.id   368c27e0b48ae68dd9ca62137b704603
#
_cell.length_a   1.000
_cell.length_b   1.000
_cell.length_c   1.000
_cell.angle_alpha   90.00
_cell.angle_beta   90.00
_cell.angle_gamma   90.00
#
_symmetry.space_group_name_H-M   'P 1'
#
loop_
_entity.id
_entity.type
_entity.pdbx_description
1 polymer ?
#
loop_
_entity_poly.entity_id
_entity_poly.type
_entity_poly.pdbx_seq_one_letter_code
_entity_poly.pdbx_strand_id
1 'polypeptide(L)'
;MMSQNRKDDHIKYALEQCPGYNSFDEMELVHRSLPKYDLAEIDLSTHFAGRDWEFPFYINAMTGGSQKGGQINEKLAQVAESCGLLFVTGSYSAALKNPSDISYQVAVGRPNLLLATNIGLDKPYQAAQQAIADLQPLFLQAHVNLMQELLMPEGEREFRSWRQNLTDYSQRLDIPLILKEVGFGMDRSTVEEARSLGIQTFDISGRGGTSFAYIENQRGGNRDYLNDWGQSTLQSLLALQPLRDEVELLASGGVRHPLDMIKALVLGAKAVGLSRAMLDLVENHSVEEVIAIVEGWKSDLRLIMCALSCRNLQELKSVPYLLYGRLKEAQEQID
;
A
#
# COMPACT_ATOMS: atom_id res chain seq x y z
N MET A 1 -27.10 2.38 -7.21
CA MET A 1 -26.89 1.10 -7.91
C MET A 1 -25.62 1.05 -8.75
N MET A 2 -25.33 1.92 -9.72
CA MET A 2 -24.09 1.84 -10.55
C MET A 2 -22.79 1.90 -9.74
N SER A 3 -22.69 2.69 -8.65
CA SER A 3 -21.44 2.80 -7.89
C SER A 3 -21.15 1.58 -7.00
N GLN A 4 -22.19 0.94 -6.47
CA GLN A 4 -22.08 -0.29 -5.68
C GLN A 4 -21.61 -1.47 -6.55
N ASN A 5 -22.21 -1.65 -7.73
CA ASN A 5 -21.78 -2.66 -8.69
C ASN A 5 -20.29 -2.49 -9.07
N ARG A 6 -19.82 -1.25 -9.27
CA ARG A 6 -18.41 -0.99 -9.59
C ARG A 6 -17.45 -1.47 -8.48
N LYS A 7 -17.78 -1.22 -7.22
CA LYS A 7 -16.92 -1.64 -6.08
C LYS A 7 -16.87 -3.16 -5.95
N ASP A 8 -17.99 -3.83 -6.16
CA ASP A 8 -18.05 -5.28 -6.14
C ASP A 8 -17.33 -5.91 -7.35
N ASP A 9 -17.39 -5.28 -8.54
CA ASP A 9 -16.62 -5.66 -9.71
C ASP A 9 -15.11 -5.56 -9.45
N HIS A 10 -14.64 -4.48 -8.78
CA HIS A 10 -13.23 -4.33 -8.41
C HIS A 10 -12.76 -5.47 -7.51
N ILE A 11 -13.55 -5.87 -6.51
CA ILE A 11 -13.24 -6.99 -5.63
C ILE A 11 -13.21 -8.30 -6.44
N LYS A 12 -14.24 -8.54 -7.25
CA LYS A 12 -14.37 -9.74 -8.06
C LYS A 12 -13.18 -9.92 -9.00
N TYR A 13 -12.91 -8.93 -9.85
CA TYR A 13 -11.83 -9.03 -10.83
C TYR A 13 -10.44 -8.98 -10.20
N ALA A 14 -10.29 -8.35 -9.04
CA ALA A 14 -9.06 -8.45 -8.28
C ALA A 14 -8.79 -9.89 -7.82
N LEU A 15 -9.82 -10.64 -7.38
CA LEU A 15 -9.70 -12.04 -6.97
C LEU A 15 -9.50 -12.99 -8.16
N GLU A 16 -10.15 -12.71 -9.28
CA GLU A 16 -10.07 -13.54 -10.50
C GLU A 16 -8.76 -13.31 -11.29
N GLN A 17 -8.08 -12.19 -11.09
CA GLN A 17 -6.86 -11.87 -11.80
C GLN A 17 -5.76 -12.89 -11.49
N CYS A 18 -5.28 -13.60 -12.52
CA CYS A 18 -4.10 -14.46 -12.38
C CYS A 18 -2.87 -13.61 -12.09
N PRO A 19 -1.99 -14.04 -11.18
CA PRO A 19 -0.70 -13.39 -10.97
C PRO A 19 0.10 -13.35 -12.27
N GLY A 20 0.53 -12.13 -12.65
CA GLY A 20 1.44 -11.91 -13.78
C GLY A 20 2.90 -11.86 -13.31
N TYR A 21 3.71 -11.12 -14.07
CA TYR A 21 5.09 -10.79 -13.69
C TYR A 21 5.14 -10.10 -12.32
N ASN A 22 6.01 -10.61 -11.46
CA ASN A 22 6.26 -9.98 -10.17
C ASN A 22 7.77 -9.75 -9.98
N SER A 23 8.17 -8.48 -9.83
CA SER A 23 9.57 -8.10 -9.71
C SER A 23 10.26 -8.65 -8.46
N PHE A 24 9.52 -9.02 -7.42
CA PHE A 24 10.09 -9.67 -6.24
C PHE A 24 10.75 -11.02 -6.55
N ASP A 25 10.36 -11.69 -7.64
CA ASP A 25 10.95 -12.95 -8.06
C ASP A 25 12.34 -12.77 -8.73
N GLU A 26 12.67 -11.54 -9.13
CA GLU A 26 13.94 -11.18 -9.77
C GLU A 26 14.96 -10.53 -8.81
N MET A 27 14.72 -10.62 -7.50
CA MET A 27 15.67 -10.16 -6.48
C MET A 27 16.00 -11.28 -5.51
N GLU A 28 17.27 -11.53 -5.26
CA GLU A 28 17.76 -12.46 -4.24
C GLU A 28 18.60 -11.72 -3.20
N LEU A 29 18.39 -12.06 -1.92
CA LEU A 29 19.19 -11.54 -0.82
C LEU A 29 20.38 -12.46 -0.56
N VAL A 30 21.55 -11.87 -0.35
CA VAL A 30 22.76 -12.67 -0.09
C VAL A 30 22.73 -13.22 1.33
N HIS A 31 22.69 -14.54 1.44
CA HIS A 31 22.68 -15.27 2.71
C HIS A 31 23.96 -15.04 3.53
N ARG A 32 23.84 -14.94 4.85
CA ARG A 32 24.95 -14.90 5.79
C ARG A 32 25.03 -16.19 6.60
N SER A 33 26.11 -16.95 6.41
CA SER A 33 26.31 -18.23 7.12
C SER A 33 26.75 -18.07 8.58
N LEU A 34 27.29 -16.90 8.97
CA LEU A 34 27.67 -16.60 10.35
C LEU A 34 26.81 -15.45 10.86
N PRO A 35 25.78 -15.72 11.68
CA PRO A 35 24.91 -14.69 12.24
C PRO A 35 25.67 -13.84 13.29
N LYS A 36 25.26 -12.58 13.44
CA LYS A 36 25.78 -11.66 14.45
C LYS A 36 24.87 -11.56 15.67
N TYR A 37 23.60 -11.89 15.51
CA TYR A 37 22.56 -11.64 16.51
C TYR A 37 21.75 -12.90 16.76
N ASP A 38 21.28 -13.07 17.98
CA ASP A 38 20.30 -14.09 18.32
C ASP A 38 18.88 -13.64 17.89
N LEU A 39 17.99 -14.60 17.66
CA LEU A 39 16.63 -14.32 17.19
C LEU A 39 15.85 -13.37 18.11
N ALA A 40 16.10 -13.43 19.43
CA ALA A 40 15.45 -12.60 20.43
C ALA A 40 15.89 -11.13 20.41
N GLU A 41 17.01 -10.81 19.74
CA GLU A 41 17.54 -9.44 19.62
C GLU A 41 16.95 -8.67 18.44
N ILE A 42 16.14 -9.35 17.58
CA ILE A 42 15.61 -8.74 16.35
C ILE A 42 14.43 -7.83 16.67
N ASP A 43 14.60 -6.56 16.30
CA ASP A 43 13.62 -5.50 16.42
C ASP A 43 12.96 -5.20 15.06
N LEU A 44 11.63 -5.32 14.99
CA LEU A 44 10.82 -5.05 13.81
C LEU A 44 10.25 -3.63 13.79
N SER A 45 10.50 -2.82 14.82
CA SER A 45 9.92 -1.50 14.92
C SER A 45 10.36 -0.59 13.77
N THR A 46 9.47 0.31 13.37
CA THR A 46 9.71 1.29 12.30
C THR A 46 9.08 2.62 12.64
N HIS A 47 9.52 3.68 11.94
CA HIS A 47 8.97 5.02 12.07
C HIS A 47 8.54 5.55 10.70
N PHE A 48 7.29 5.99 10.58
CA PHE A 48 6.77 6.73 9.42
C PHE A 48 5.49 7.49 9.79
N ALA A 49 5.18 8.51 9.01
CA ALA A 49 4.04 9.40 9.22
C ALA A 49 3.99 9.96 10.67
N GLY A 50 5.17 10.34 11.20
CA GLY A 50 5.33 10.97 12.51
C GLY A 50 5.05 10.06 13.70
N ARG A 51 5.06 8.74 13.54
CA ARG A 51 4.73 7.77 14.60
C ARG A 51 5.61 6.52 14.52
N ASP A 52 5.87 5.93 15.70
CA ASP A 52 6.51 4.62 15.82
C ASP A 52 5.47 3.51 15.69
N TRP A 53 5.85 2.45 14.98
CA TRP A 53 5.04 1.26 14.72
C TRP A 53 5.82 0.02 15.15
N GLU A 54 5.12 -0.94 15.76
CA GLU A 54 5.74 -2.17 16.25
C GLU A 54 6.19 -3.10 15.12
N PHE A 55 5.49 -3.06 13.97
CA PHE A 55 5.76 -3.93 12.82
C PHE A 55 5.88 -3.11 11.54
N PRO A 56 6.78 -3.52 10.59
CA PRO A 56 7.04 -2.79 9.36
C PRO A 56 6.07 -3.21 8.23
N PHE A 57 4.84 -3.57 8.56
CA PHE A 57 3.80 -3.88 7.59
C PHE A 57 2.41 -3.58 8.14
N TYR A 58 1.46 -3.35 7.24
CA TYR A 58 0.11 -2.95 7.59
C TYR A 58 -0.90 -3.39 6.52
N ILE A 59 -2.19 -3.40 6.88
CA ILE A 59 -3.29 -3.67 5.95
C ILE A 59 -3.62 -2.39 5.21
N ASN A 60 -3.31 -2.34 3.90
CA ASN A 60 -3.41 -1.13 3.10
C ASN A 60 -4.81 -0.96 2.48
N ALA A 61 -5.10 0.28 2.09
CA ALA A 61 -6.36 0.69 1.49
C ALA A 61 -6.75 -0.15 0.27
N MET A 62 -7.95 -0.75 0.30
CA MET A 62 -8.45 -1.53 -0.84
C MET A 62 -9.97 -1.46 -0.99
N THR A 63 -10.73 -1.95 -0.01
CA THR A 63 -12.17 -2.16 -0.09
C THR A 63 -12.96 -1.07 0.64
N GLY A 64 -14.18 -0.81 0.16
CA GLY A 64 -15.11 0.14 0.75
C GLY A 64 -16.17 0.58 -0.26
N GLY A 65 -17.30 1.10 0.22
CA GLY A 65 -18.37 1.62 -0.62
C GLY A 65 -19.33 0.58 -1.17
N SER A 66 -19.38 -0.63 -0.57
CA SER A 66 -20.36 -1.66 -0.87
C SER A 66 -20.59 -2.55 0.35
N GLN A 67 -21.69 -3.33 0.34
CA GLN A 67 -21.99 -4.28 1.40
C GLN A 67 -20.90 -5.36 1.52
N LYS A 68 -20.45 -5.91 0.39
CA LYS A 68 -19.33 -6.88 0.36
C LYS A 68 -18.05 -6.26 0.89
N GLY A 69 -17.73 -5.05 0.46
CA GLY A 69 -16.58 -4.29 0.99
C GLY A 69 -16.66 -4.07 2.49
N GLY A 70 -17.86 -3.82 3.04
CA GLY A 70 -18.08 -3.72 4.48
C GLY A 70 -17.79 -5.01 5.24
N GLN A 71 -18.25 -6.15 4.72
CA GLN A 71 -17.98 -7.47 5.32
C GLN A 71 -16.48 -7.81 5.32
N ILE A 72 -15.79 -7.48 4.23
CA ILE A 72 -14.34 -7.67 4.12
C ILE A 72 -13.62 -6.76 5.13
N ASN A 73 -13.96 -5.47 5.18
CA ASN A 73 -13.36 -4.51 6.09
C ASN A 73 -13.56 -4.90 7.55
N GLU A 74 -14.72 -5.47 7.90
CA GLU A 74 -14.99 -5.99 9.23
C GLU A 74 -14.02 -7.10 9.63
N LYS A 75 -13.80 -8.10 8.76
CA LYS A 75 -12.81 -9.17 8.99
C LYS A 75 -11.39 -8.61 9.09
N LEU A 76 -11.01 -7.71 8.16
CA LEU A 76 -9.67 -7.09 8.16
C LEU A 76 -9.42 -6.25 9.41
N ALA A 77 -10.44 -5.52 9.91
CA ALA A 77 -10.33 -4.75 11.14
C ALA A 77 -10.18 -5.65 12.38
N GLN A 78 -10.86 -6.79 12.42
CA GLN A 78 -10.68 -7.80 13.50
C GLN A 78 -9.25 -8.35 13.49
N VAL A 79 -8.72 -8.72 12.33
CA VAL A 79 -7.33 -9.18 12.18
C VAL A 79 -6.35 -8.08 12.60
N ALA A 80 -6.55 -6.85 12.13
CA ALA A 80 -5.67 -5.73 12.43
C ALA A 80 -5.62 -5.44 13.94
N GLU A 81 -6.78 -5.34 14.60
CA GLU A 81 -6.86 -5.11 16.03
C GLU A 81 -6.21 -6.23 16.85
N SER A 82 -6.49 -7.50 16.49
CA SER A 82 -5.93 -8.67 17.18
C SER A 82 -4.41 -8.78 17.02
N CYS A 83 -3.88 -8.38 15.86
CA CYS A 83 -2.44 -8.45 15.55
C CYS A 83 -1.70 -7.13 15.84
N GLY A 84 -2.35 -6.09 16.35
CA GLY A 84 -1.72 -4.78 16.57
C GLY A 84 -1.22 -4.11 15.28
N LEU A 85 -1.89 -4.38 14.15
CA LEU A 85 -1.54 -3.79 12.85
C LEU A 85 -2.38 -2.55 12.55
N LEU A 86 -1.80 -1.65 11.80
CA LEU A 86 -2.54 -0.55 11.19
C LEU A 86 -3.48 -1.09 10.10
N PHE A 87 -4.72 -0.61 10.09
CA PHE A 87 -5.71 -0.82 9.04
C PHE A 87 -6.03 0.50 8.33
N VAL A 88 -5.93 0.51 7.00
CA VAL A 88 -6.30 1.67 6.18
C VAL A 88 -7.57 1.35 5.41
N THR A 89 -8.63 2.14 5.57
CA THR A 89 -9.87 1.95 4.81
C THR A 89 -9.66 2.24 3.33
N GLY A 90 -10.48 1.64 2.47
CA GLY A 90 -10.58 2.08 1.07
C GLY A 90 -11.04 3.53 0.96
N SER A 91 -11.04 4.05 -0.28
CA SER A 91 -11.35 5.46 -0.55
C SER A 91 -12.65 5.93 0.10
N TYR A 92 -12.58 6.93 0.96
CA TYR A 92 -13.72 7.55 1.66
C TYR A 92 -14.72 8.24 0.71
N SER A 93 -14.38 8.37 -0.58
CA SER A 93 -15.26 8.97 -1.59
C SER A 93 -16.66 8.33 -1.68
N ALA A 94 -16.82 7.10 -1.27
CA ALA A 94 -18.14 6.44 -1.21
C ALA A 94 -18.95 6.93 0.00
N ALA A 95 -18.35 7.12 1.16
CA ALA A 95 -19.00 7.65 2.35
C ALA A 95 -19.48 9.09 2.18
N LEU A 96 -18.79 9.92 1.38
CA LEU A 96 -19.25 11.26 1.03
C LEU A 96 -20.62 11.24 0.32
N LYS A 97 -20.93 10.14 -0.41
CA LYS A 97 -22.22 9.95 -1.09
C LYS A 97 -23.25 9.23 -0.23
N ASN A 98 -22.79 8.39 0.68
CA ASN A 98 -23.61 7.61 1.62
C ASN A 98 -22.94 7.58 3.00
N PRO A 99 -23.20 8.55 3.88
CA PRO A 99 -22.59 8.60 5.22
C PRO A 99 -22.88 7.39 6.12
N SER A 100 -23.95 6.63 5.83
CA SER A 100 -24.29 5.40 6.56
C SER A 100 -23.66 4.14 6.00
N ASP A 101 -22.69 4.25 5.09
CA ASP A 101 -22.02 3.10 4.50
C ASP A 101 -21.23 2.32 5.57
N ILE A 102 -21.63 1.08 5.78
CA ILE A 102 -21.08 0.19 6.82
C ILE A 102 -19.58 -0.08 6.66
N SER A 103 -19.04 0.05 5.46
CA SER A 103 -17.63 -0.23 5.19
C SER A 103 -16.65 0.75 5.85
N TYR A 104 -17.16 1.88 6.38
CA TYR A 104 -16.38 2.88 7.12
C TYR A 104 -16.70 2.89 8.62
N GLN A 105 -17.60 2.03 9.09
CA GLN A 105 -17.96 1.92 10.51
C GLN A 105 -17.07 0.93 11.29
N VAL A 106 -15.97 0.50 10.71
CA VAL A 106 -15.06 -0.53 11.25
C VAL A 106 -14.44 -0.17 12.61
N ALA A 107 -14.34 1.12 12.94
CA ALA A 107 -13.82 1.58 14.23
C ALA A 107 -14.87 1.53 15.35
N VAL A 108 -16.17 1.38 15.03
CA VAL A 108 -17.22 1.35 16.03
C VAL A 108 -17.06 0.13 16.93
N GLY A 109 -16.88 0.37 18.23
CA GLY A 109 -16.66 -0.68 19.22
C GLY A 109 -15.24 -1.25 19.25
N ARG A 110 -14.28 -0.66 18.52
CA ARG A 110 -12.86 -1.08 18.47
C ARG A 110 -11.93 0.04 18.91
N PRO A 111 -11.79 0.28 20.22
CA PRO A 111 -10.97 1.39 20.74
C PRO A 111 -9.46 1.19 20.51
N ASN A 112 -9.02 -0.05 20.26
CA ASN A 112 -7.61 -0.38 20.05
C ASN A 112 -7.23 -0.50 18.57
N LEU A 113 -8.18 -0.34 17.65
CA LEU A 113 -7.90 -0.40 16.22
C LEU A 113 -7.05 0.80 15.78
N LEU A 114 -5.86 0.52 15.28
CA LEU A 114 -5.02 1.52 14.64
C LEU A 114 -5.59 1.80 13.25
N LEU A 115 -6.31 2.91 13.11
CA LEU A 115 -7.06 3.25 11.89
C LEU A 115 -6.42 4.40 11.13
N ALA A 116 -6.31 4.25 9.82
CA ALA A 116 -6.10 5.33 8.86
C ALA A 116 -7.16 5.28 7.76
N THR A 117 -7.25 6.33 6.96
CA THR A 117 -8.22 6.40 5.87
C THR A 117 -7.58 6.90 4.58
N ASN A 118 -8.32 6.76 3.49
CA ASN A 118 -7.86 7.05 2.15
C ASN A 118 -8.89 7.89 1.40
N ILE A 119 -8.44 8.84 0.58
CA ILE A 119 -9.29 9.64 -0.29
C ILE A 119 -8.60 9.89 -1.64
N GLY A 120 -9.39 10.04 -2.71
CA GLY A 120 -8.85 10.41 -4.02
C GLY A 120 -8.43 11.87 -4.05
N LEU A 121 -7.32 12.15 -4.73
CA LEU A 121 -6.81 13.53 -4.88
C LEU A 121 -7.68 14.39 -5.81
N ASP A 122 -8.65 13.81 -6.48
CA ASP A 122 -9.74 14.50 -7.21
C ASP A 122 -10.71 15.24 -6.27
N LYS A 123 -10.67 14.99 -4.97
CA LYS A 123 -11.58 15.59 -3.99
C LYS A 123 -11.02 16.88 -3.41
N PRO A 124 -11.89 17.90 -3.15
CA PRO A 124 -11.47 19.14 -2.52
C PRO A 124 -11.11 18.93 -1.05
N TYR A 125 -10.39 19.89 -0.46
CA TYR A 125 -9.96 19.87 0.94
C TYR A 125 -11.09 19.57 1.93
N GLN A 126 -12.31 20.10 1.71
CA GLN A 126 -13.47 19.86 2.59
C GLN A 126 -13.84 18.38 2.69
N ALA A 127 -13.65 17.62 1.62
CA ALA A 127 -13.91 16.19 1.62
C ALA A 127 -12.87 15.43 2.47
N ALA A 128 -11.61 15.86 2.44
CA ALA A 128 -10.57 15.32 3.32
C ALA A 128 -10.84 15.65 4.79
N GLN A 129 -11.24 16.90 5.08
CA GLN A 129 -11.66 17.31 6.45
C GLN A 129 -12.83 16.46 6.96
N GLN A 130 -13.83 16.19 6.11
CA GLN A 130 -14.98 15.35 6.49
C GLN A 130 -14.52 13.92 6.83
N ALA A 131 -13.64 13.31 6.02
CA ALA A 131 -13.11 11.99 6.29
C ALA A 131 -12.35 11.93 7.62
N ILE A 132 -11.58 12.98 7.93
CA ILE A 132 -10.84 13.10 9.20
C ILE A 132 -11.81 13.27 10.38
N ALA A 133 -12.82 14.11 10.25
CA ALA A 133 -13.80 14.36 11.32
C ALA A 133 -14.61 13.09 11.64
N ASP A 134 -15.01 12.34 10.62
CA ASP A 134 -15.87 11.16 10.78
C ASP A 134 -15.10 9.92 11.31
N LEU A 135 -13.86 9.72 10.87
CA LEU A 135 -13.09 8.51 11.16
C LEU A 135 -11.99 8.72 12.20
N GLN A 136 -11.58 9.95 12.50
CA GLN A 136 -10.48 10.30 13.40
C GLN A 136 -9.22 9.45 13.15
N PRO A 137 -8.74 9.40 11.90
CA PRO A 137 -7.66 8.50 11.51
C PRO A 137 -6.31 9.02 12.01
N LEU A 138 -5.34 8.10 12.15
CA LEU A 138 -3.96 8.42 12.54
C LEU A 138 -3.21 9.21 11.46
N PHE A 139 -3.56 8.99 10.20
CA PHE A 139 -3.10 9.75 9.03
C PHE A 139 -4.11 9.63 7.89
N LEU A 140 -3.95 10.47 6.86
CA LEU A 140 -4.71 10.40 5.62
C LEU A 140 -3.81 9.94 4.47
N GLN A 141 -4.26 8.96 3.68
CA GLN A 141 -3.68 8.69 2.37
C GLN A 141 -4.44 9.48 1.30
N ALA A 142 -3.74 10.32 0.54
CA ALA A 142 -4.27 10.90 -0.69
C ALA A 142 -3.81 10.04 -1.88
N HIS A 143 -4.73 9.34 -2.55
CA HIS A 143 -4.32 8.51 -3.67
C HIS A 143 -4.42 9.24 -5.00
N VAL A 144 -3.43 8.94 -5.86
CA VAL A 144 -3.42 9.27 -7.28
C VAL A 144 -3.69 7.99 -8.07
N ASN A 145 -4.61 8.05 -9.01
CA ASN A 145 -5.04 6.89 -9.81
C ASN A 145 -5.26 7.28 -11.28
N LEU A 146 -4.35 8.09 -11.81
CA LEU A 146 -4.46 8.68 -13.15
C LEU A 146 -4.81 7.65 -14.22
N MET A 147 -4.07 6.55 -14.29
CA MET A 147 -4.25 5.54 -15.32
C MET A 147 -5.59 4.81 -15.18
N GLN A 148 -6.02 4.53 -13.95
CA GLN A 148 -7.34 3.96 -13.70
C GLN A 148 -8.44 4.90 -14.17
N GLU A 149 -8.37 6.19 -13.84
CA GLU A 149 -9.37 7.19 -14.27
C GLU A 149 -9.43 7.30 -15.80
N LEU A 150 -8.28 7.28 -16.50
CA LEU A 150 -8.22 7.34 -17.95
C LEU A 150 -8.80 6.10 -18.65
N LEU A 151 -8.77 4.95 -17.99
CA LEU A 151 -9.33 3.70 -18.51
C LEU A 151 -10.81 3.54 -18.24
N MET A 152 -11.32 4.09 -17.13
CA MET A 152 -12.75 4.06 -16.82
C MET A 152 -13.56 4.92 -17.82
N PRO A 153 -14.66 4.41 -18.41
CA PRO A 153 -15.56 5.23 -19.22
C PRO A 153 -16.12 6.44 -18.48
N GLU A 154 -16.44 6.25 -17.20
CA GLU A 154 -16.98 7.26 -16.28
C GLU A 154 -15.89 8.01 -15.49
N GLY A 155 -14.61 7.79 -15.79
CA GLY A 155 -13.49 8.35 -15.04
C GLY A 155 -13.23 9.83 -15.33
N GLU A 156 -12.43 10.43 -14.47
CA GLU A 156 -12.00 11.82 -14.54
C GLU A 156 -11.18 12.09 -15.81
N ARG A 157 -11.27 13.31 -16.35
CA ARG A 157 -10.47 13.75 -17.51
C ARG A 157 -9.77 15.08 -17.25
N GLU A 158 -10.01 15.71 -16.11
CA GLU A 158 -9.45 17.00 -15.72
C GLU A 158 -8.62 16.84 -14.43
N PHE A 159 -7.30 16.75 -14.56
CA PHE A 159 -6.39 16.42 -13.45
C PHE A 159 -5.66 17.64 -12.87
N ARG A 160 -5.88 18.84 -13.43
CA ARG A 160 -5.16 20.05 -12.98
C ARG A 160 -5.44 20.41 -11.52
N SER A 161 -6.64 20.08 -11.02
CA SER A 161 -7.04 20.31 -9.62
C SER A 161 -6.24 19.46 -8.63
N TRP A 162 -5.68 18.32 -9.04
CA TRP A 162 -4.96 17.41 -8.15
C TRP A 162 -3.77 18.09 -7.45
N ARG A 163 -2.97 18.86 -8.20
CA ARG A 163 -1.84 19.61 -7.64
C ARG A 163 -2.31 20.62 -6.59
N GLN A 164 -3.39 21.38 -6.87
CA GLN A 164 -3.94 22.33 -5.92
C GLN A 164 -4.51 21.63 -4.69
N ASN A 165 -5.24 20.55 -4.87
CA ASN A 165 -5.77 19.75 -3.76
C ASN A 165 -4.64 19.18 -2.88
N LEU A 166 -3.55 18.68 -3.48
CA LEU A 166 -2.39 18.19 -2.74
C LEU A 166 -1.74 19.30 -1.92
N THR A 167 -1.60 20.50 -2.50
CA THR A 167 -1.10 21.68 -1.81
C THR A 167 -2.00 22.07 -0.64
N ASP A 168 -3.31 22.13 -0.87
CA ASP A 168 -4.29 22.46 0.18
C ASP A 168 -4.25 21.42 1.32
N TYR A 169 -4.11 20.12 0.98
CA TYR A 169 -4.02 19.05 1.97
C TYR A 169 -2.74 19.19 2.80
N SER A 170 -1.58 19.35 2.15
CA SER A 170 -0.29 19.41 2.83
C SER A 170 -0.15 20.65 3.75
N GLN A 171 -0.79 21.76 3.40
CA GLN A 171 -0.69 23.01 4.14
C GLN A 171 -1.74 23.20 5.25
N ARG A 172 -2.87 22.48 5.17
CA ARG A 172 -4.06 22.76 5.98
C ARG A 172 -4.54 21.60 6.82
N LEU A 173 -4.08 20.37 6.58
CA LEU A 173 -4.43 19.23 7.41
C LEU A 173 -3.52 19.17 8.64
N ASP A 174 -4.11 18.92 9.80
CA ASP A 174 -3.40 18.82 11.09
C ASP A 174 -2.93 17.39 11.40
N ILE A 175 -3.08 16.45 10.45
CA ILE A 175 -2.63 15.07 10.59
C ILE A 175 -1.64 14.72 9.46
N PRO A 176 -0.77 13.71 9.65
CA PRO A 176 0.16 13.30 8.61
C PRO A 176 -0.55 12.92 7.31
N LEU A 177 0.06 13.30 6.18
CA LEU A 177 -0.44 13.05 4.84
C LEU A 177 0.53 12.13 4.08
N ILE A 178 0.00 11.08 3.47
CA ILE A 178 0.73 10.14 2.62
C ILE A 178 0.21 10.26 1.18
N LEU A 179 1.09 10.55 0.23
CA LEU A 179 0.73 10.44 -1.18
C LEU A 179 0.87 8.98 -1.64
N LYS A 180 -0.20 8.42 -2.20
CA LYS A 180 -0.26 7.01 -2.56
C LYS A 180 -0.63 6.80 -4.02
N GLU A 181 0.10 5.94 -4.71
CA GLU A 181 -0.28 5.35 -5.99
C GLU A 181 -1.16 4.10 -5.78
N VAL A 182 -1.78 3.56 -6.83
CA VAL A 182 -2.77 2.48 -6.72
C VAL A 182 -2.40 1.19 -7.47
N GLY A 183 -1.18 1.06 -7.94
CA GLY A 183 -0.69 -0.16 -8.61
C GLY A 183 0.07 0.08 -9.92
N PHE A 184 0.44 1.33 -10.21
CA PHE A 184 1.22 1.68 -11.40
C PHE A 184 2.63 2.17 -11.10
N GLY A 185 2.99 2.26 -9.81
CA GLY A 185 4.29 2.74 -9.35
C GLY A 185 4.41 4.27 -9.39
N MET A 186 5.42 4.77 -8.70
CA MET A 186 5.69 6.19 -8.61
C MET A 186 7.12 6.47 -9.08
N ASP A 187 7.27 7.44 -9.98
CA ASP A 187 8.56 7.85 -10.50
C ASP A 187 9.20 8.94 -9.62
N ARG A 188 10.50 9.17 -9.86
CA ARG A 188 11.29 10.13 -9.09
C ARG A 188 10.79 11.57 -9.24
N SER A 189 10.40 11.99 -10.43
CA SER A 189 9.95 13.37 -10.66
C SER A 189 8.63 13.67 -9.92
N THR A 190 7.72 12.69 -9.84
CA THR A 190 6.48 12.79 -9.04
C THR A 190 6.80 12.97 -7.55
N VAL A 191 7.75 12.20 -7.01
CA VAL A 191 8.16 12.31 -5.60
C VAL A 191 8.81 13.66 -5.32
N GLU A 192 9.74 14.10 -6.16
CA GLU A 192 10.42 15.40 -6.02
C GLU A 192 9.43 16.57 -6.10
N GLU A 193 8.48 16.51 -7.04
CA GLU A 193 7.42 17.50 -7.17
C GLU A 193 6.53 17.55 -5.92
N ALA A 194 5.99 16.41 -5.48
CA ALA A 194 5.11 16.36 -4.31
C ALA A 194 5.86 16.75 -3.02
N ARG A 195 7.15 16.40 -2.91
CA ARG A 195 8.02 16.87 -1.83
C ARG A 195 8.12 18.41 -1.80
N SER A 196 8.25 19.05 -2.97
CA SER A 196 8.25 20.52 -3.06
C SER A 196 6.94 21.17 -2.58
N LEU A 197 5.84 20.40 -2.58
CA LEU A 197 4.53 20.79 -2.05
C LEU A 197 4.34 20.44 -0.57
N GLY A 198 5.38 19.88 0.10
CA GLY A 198 5.37 19.58 1.53
C GLY A 198 5.09 18.13 1.90
N ILE A 199 4.97 17.22 0.93
CA ILE A 199 4.77 15.78 1.22
C ILE A 199 6.10 15.14 1.61
N GLN A 200 6.09 14.33 2.67
CA GLN A 200 7.28 13.63 3.16
C GLN A 200 7.15 12.10 3.08
N THR A 201 5.92 11.57 3.04
CA THR A 201 5.66 10.12 3.06
C THR A 201 4.93 9.70 1.79
N PHE A 202 5.43 8.64 1.14
CA PHE A 202 4.96 8.16 -0.16
C PHE A 202 4.72 6.65 -0.12
N ASP A 203 3.51 6.21 -0.45
CA ASP A 203 3.22 4.80 -0.76
C ASP A 203 3.28 4.61 -2.27
N ILE A 204 4.38 4.03 -2.74
CA ILE A 204 4.71 3.96 -4.16
C ILE A 204 3.83 2.99 -4.97
N SER A 205 3.15 2.07 -4.32
CA SER A 205 2.17 1.11 -4.87
C SER A 205 2.41 0.71 -6.34
N GLY A 206 3.41 -0.14 -6.54
CA GLY A 206 3.81 -0.55 -7.88
C GLY A 206 3.02 -1.73 -8.44
N ARG A 207 3.27 -2.03 -9.71
CA ARG A 207 2.74 -3.19 -10.42
C ARG A 207 3.29 -4.50 -9.84
N GLY A 208 2.49 -5.56 -9.88
CA GLY A 208 2.85 -6.91 -9.40
C GLY A 208 1.76 -7.57 -8.57
N GLY A 209 0.77 -6.79 -8.09
CA GLY A 209 -0.44 -7.27 -7.41
C GLY A 209 -1.68 -7.07 -8.28
N THR A 210 -2.68 -6.37 -7.75
CA THR A 210 -3.89 -5.99 -8.49
C THR A 210 -3.57 -4.98 -9.60
N SER A 211 -3.94 -5.25 -10.83
CA SER A 211 -3.89 -4.30 -11.94
C SER A 211 -5.26 -3.66 -12.15
N PHE A 212 -5.39 -2.38 -11.86
CA PHE A 212 -6.62 -1.65 -12.16
C PHE A 212 -6.84 -1.49 -13.66
N ALA A 213 -5.80 -1.49 -14.49
CA ALA A 213 -5.96 -1.50 -15.94
C ALA A 213 -6.66 -2.79 -16.42
N TYR A 214 -6.24 -3.95 -15.91
CA TYR A 214 -6.93 -5.22 -16.17
C TYR A 214 -8.38 -5.16 -15.71
N ILE A 215 -8.65 -4.69 -14.49
CA ILE A 215 -10.00 -4.61 -13.92
C ILE A 215 -10.91 -3.75 -14.81
N GLU A 216 -10.46 -2.57 -15.21
CA GLU A 216 -11.28 -1.67 -16.04
C GLU A 216 -11.50 -2.24 -17.46
N ASN A 217 -10.54 -2.99 -18.00
CA ASN A 217 -10.73 -3.72 -19.25
C ASN A 217 -11.78 -4.84 -19.11
N GLN A 218 -11.79 -5.59 -18.00
CA GLN A 218 -12.83 -6.59 -17.72
C GLN A 218 -14.22 -5.97 -17.51
N ARG A 219 -14.30 -4.71 -17.09
CA ARG A 219 -15.55 -3.95 -16.95
C ARG A 219 -16.08 -3.39 -18.27
N GLY A 220 -15.50 -3.74 -19.40
CA GLY A 220 -15.93 -3.33 -20.73
C GLY A 220 -14.96 -2.41 -21.47
N GLY A 221 -13.76 -2.24 -20.95
CA GLY A 221 -12.66 -1.59 -21.66
C GLY A 221 -12.19 -2.41 -22.87
N ASN A 222 -11.35 -1.81 -23.70
CA ASN A 222 -10.79 -2.42 -24.92
C ASN A 222 -9.29 -2.07 -25.10
N ARG A 223 -8.57 -1.89 -23.99
CA ARG A 223 -7.15 -1.47 -23.98
C ARG A 223 -6.29 -2.48 -23.26
N ASP A 224 -6.44 -3.77 -23.56
CA ASP A 224 -5.71 -4.86 -22.91
C ASP A 224 -4.19 -4.69 -23.00
N TYR A 225 -3.68 -3.99 -24.03
CA TYR A 225 -2.27 -3.64 -24.17
C TYR A 225 -1.75 -2.72 -23.05
N LEU A 226 -2.63 -2.13 -22.22
CA LEU A 226 -2.28 -1.33 -21.06
C LEU A 226 -2.37 -2.11 -19.72
N ASN A 227 -2.72 -3.39 -19.74
CA ASN A 227 -2.85 -4.18 -18.52
C ASN A 227 -1.54 -4.24 -17.70
N ASP A 228 -0.40 -4.16 -18.40
CA ASP A 228 0.94 -4.16 -17.81
C ASP A 228 1.58 -2.76 -17.73
N TRP A 229 0.80 -1.71 -17.83
CA TRP A 229 1.29 -0.33 -17.72
C TRP A 229 1.83 -0.04 -16.32
N GLY A 230 2.90 0.76 -16.25
CA GLY A 230 3.49 1.25 -15.00
C GLY A 230 4.74 0.49 -14.57
N GLN A 231 5.33 0.96 -13.49
CA GLN A 231 6.54 0.44 -12.87
C GLN A 231 6.18 -0.59 -11.79
N SER A 232 6.99 -1.63 -11.64
CA SER A 232 6.83 -2.53 -10.51
C SER A 232 7.29 -1.87 -9.20
N THR A 233 6.88 -2.46 -8.08
CA THR A 233 7.24 -1.96 -6.75
C THR A 233 8.76 -1.86 -6.58
N LEU A 234 9.52 -2.90 -6.96
CA LEU A 234 10.98 -2.86 -6.83
C LEU A 234 11.63 -1.90 -7.84
N GLN A 235 11.08 -1.75 -9.06
CA GLN A 235 11.58 -0.73 -10.01
C GLN A 235 11.41 0.68 -9.46
N SER A 236 10.24 1.01 -8.89
CA SER A 236 10.02 2.32 -8.24
C SER A 236 10.97 2.53 -7.05
N LEU A 237 11.16 1.51 -6.18
CA LEU A 237 12.10 1.62 -5.06
C LEU A 237 13.53 1.83 -5.54
N LEU A 238 14.00 1.14 -6.58
CA LEU A 238 15.33 1.31 -7.16
C LEU A 238 15.49 2.73 -7.72
N ALA A 239 14.53 3.24 -8.48
CA ALA A 239 14.55 4.61 -9.02
C ALA A 239 14.55 5.68 -7.91
N LEU A 240 13.99 5.37 -6.74
CA LEU A 240 13.90 6.27 -5.58
C LEU A 240 15.04 6.09 -4.57
N GLN A 241 16.01 5.18 -4.81
CA GLN A 241 17.17 4.98 -3.93
C GLN A 241 17.90 6.30 -3.56
N PRO A 242 18.11 7.25 -4.47
CA PRO A 242 18.74 8.52 -4.12
C PRO A 242 17.96 9.36 -3.10
N LEU A 243 16.64 9.16 -3.00
CA LEU A 243 15.76 9.92 -2.10
C LEU A 243 15.44 9.19 -0.79
N ARG A 244 15.85 7.93 -0.62
CA ARG A 244 15.43 7.04 0.48
C ARG A 244 15.72 7.54 1.90
N ASP A 245 16.68 8.46 2.04
CA ASP A 245 17.05 9.07 3.32
C ASP A 245 16.51 10.51 3.47
N GLU A 246 15.86 11.03 2.41
CA GLU A 246 15.27 12.37 2.37
C GLU A 246 13.74 12.35 2.50
N VAL A 247 13.09 11.22 2.17
CA VAL A 247 11.66 11.00 2.28
C VAL A 247 11.36 9.64 2.92
N GLU A 248 10.14 9.46 3.37
CA GLU A 248 9.66 8.17 3.86
C GLU A 248 8.98 7.39 2.72
N LEU A 249 9.59 6.30 2.30
CA LEU A 249 9.02 5.41 1.28
C LEU A 249 8.27 4.26 1.95
N LEU A 250 7.03 4.06 1.57
CA LEU A 250 6.23 2.88 1.87
C LEU A 250 6.08 2.06 0.58
N ALA A 251 6.15 0.76 0.70
CA ALA A 251 6.04 -0.14 -0.44
C ALA A 251 4.71 -0.90 -0.41
N SER A 252 4.00 -0.91 -1.52
CA SER A 252 2.85 -1.79 -1.72
C SER A 252 2.75 -2.22 -3.19
N GLY A 253 1.92 -3.23 -3.46
CA GLY A 253 1.80 -3.82 -4.81
C GLY A 253 2.71 -5.02 -5.03
N GLY A 254 2.11 -6.18 -5.23
CA GLY A 254 2.81 -7.43 -5.53
C GLY A 254 3.45 -8.15 -4.34
N VAL A 255 3.35 -7.64 -3.14
CA VAL A 255 3.88 -8.28 -1.93
C VAL A 255 2.97 -9.42 -1.49
N ARG A 256 3.53 -10.63 -1.31
CA ARG A 256 2.79 -11.88 -1.07
C ARG A 256 3.05 -12.49 0.31
N HIS A 257 4.27 -12.34 0.82
CA HIS A 257 4.76 -13.03 2.02
C HIS A 257 5.96 -12.28 2.64
N PRO A 258 6.44 -12.68 3.84
CA PRO A 258 7.51 -11.98 4.57
C PRO A 258 8.80 -11.75 3.80
N LEU A 259 9.23 -12.68 2.92
CA LEU A 259 10.44 -12.49 2.13
C LEU A 259 10.30 -11.32 1.15
N ASP A 260 9.13 -11.14 0.52
CA ASP A 260 8.86 -9.97 -0.32
C ASP A 260 8.89 -8.67 0.50
N MET A 261 8.34 -8.70 1.73
CA MET A 261 8.41 -7.55 2.65
C MET A 261 9.87 -7.17 2.94
N ILE A 262 10.72 -8.13 3.29
CA ILE A 262 12.15 -7.88 3.56
C ILE A 262 12.86 -7.32 2.33
N LYS A 263 12.57 -7.81 1.12
CA LYS A 263 13.14 -7.27 -0.12
C LYS A 263 12.81 -5.78 -0.31
N ALA A 264 11.57 -5.38 -0.04
CA ALA A 264 11.18 -3.97 -0.09
C ALA A 264 11.88 -3.13 0.99
N LEU A 265 12.00 -3.65 2.22
CA LEU A 265 12.69 -2.97 3.33
C LEU A 265 14.21 -2.83 3.07
N VAL A 266 14.85 -3.82 2.44
CA VAL A 266 16.27 -3.75 2.00
C VAL A 266 16.45 -2.60 1.00
N LEU A 267 15.50 -2.38 0.11
CA LEU A 267 15.53 -1.24 -0.83
C LEU A 267 15.16 0.10 -0.22
N GLY A 268 14.92 0.15 1.10
CA GLY A 268 14.75 1.40 1.85
C GLY A 268 13.32 1.77 2.20
N ALA A 269 12.33 0.91 1.91
CA ALA A 269 10.98 1.12 2.42
C ALA A 269 10.97 1.13 3.95
N LYS A 270 10.18 2.02 4.55
CA LYS A 270 9.95 2.10 6.00
C LYS A 270 8.93 1.05 6.47
N ALA A 271 7.93 0.79 5.62
CA ALA A 271 6.91 -0.22 5.88
C ALA A 271 6.31 -0.74 4.57
N VAL A 272 5.59 -1.84 4.68
CA VAL A 272 4.99 -2.55 3.55
C VAL A 272 3.47 -2.65 3.72
N GLY A 273 2.74 -2.11 2.76
CA GLY A 273 1.29 -2.17 2.70
C GLY A 273 0.78 -3.41 1.96
N LEU A 274 -0.08 -4.19 2.59
CA LEU A 274 -0.66 -5.41 2.05
C LEU A 274 -2.13 -5.19 1.68
N SER A 275 -2.46 -5.31 0.40
CA SER A 275 -3.84 -5.22 -0.09
C SER A 275 -4.34 -6.58 -0.56
N ARG A 276 -3.97 -7.01 -1.77
CA ARG A 276 -4.44 -8.24 -2.39
C ARG A 276 -4.18 -9.48 -1.53
N ALA A 277 -2.99 -9.60 -0.94
CA ALA A 277 -2.66 -10.75 -0.09
C ALA A 277 -3.61 -10.87 1.11
N MET A 278 -3.96 -9.75 1.75
CA MET A 278 -4.92 -9.76 2.86
C MET A 278 -6.34 -10.04 2.40
N LEU A 279 -6.74 -9.53 1.22
CA LEU A 279 -8.05 -9.87 0.63
C LEU A 279 -8.17 -11.37 0.36
N ASP A 280 -7.18 -11.96 -0.28
CA ASP A 280 -7.16 -13.39 -0.59
C ASP A 280 -7.24 -14.23 0.71
N LEU A 281 -6.57 -13.81 1.77
CA LEU A 281 -6.62 -14.49 3.07
C LEU A 281 -8.03 -14.44 3.68
N VAL A 282 -8.65 -13.27 3.83
CA VAL A 282 -9.96 -13.15 4.50
C VAL A 282 -11.14 -13.67 3.68
N GLU A 283 -10.96 -13.87 2.37
CA GLU A 283 -11.96 -14.53 1.50
C GLU A 283 -11.86 -16.06 1.56
N ASN A 284 -10.68 -16.62 1.87
CA ASN A 284 -10.44 -18.06 1.82
C ASN A 284 -10.26 -18.72 3.20
N HIS A 285 -10.11 -17.93 4.27
CA HIS A 285 -9.86 -18.41 5.63
C HIS A 285 -10.78 -17.74 6.66
N SER A 286 -10.94 -18.35 7.82
CA SER A 286 -11.56 -17.72 8.99
C SER A 286 -10.67 -16.60 9.55
N VAL A 287 -11.24 -15.70 10.33
CA VAL A 287 -10.47 -14.59 10.95
C VAL A 287 -9.37 -15.15 11.86
N GLU A 288 -9.65 -16.21 12.62
CA GLU A 288 -8.69 -16.86 13.51
C GLU A 288 -7.51 -17.47 12.75
N GLU A 289 -7.77 -18.10 11.59
CA GLU A 289 -6.72 -18.63 10.73
C GLU A 289 -5.86 -17.49 10.16
N VAL A 290 -6.47 -16.39 9.73
CA VAL A 290 -5.72 -15.22 9.21
C VAL A 290 -4.87 -14.59 10.31
N ILE A 291 -5.38 -14.48 11.54
CA ILE A 291 -4.59 -14.01 12.70
C ILE A 291 -3.37 -14.91 12.90
N ALA A 292 -3.55 -16.25 12.89
CA ALA A 292 -2.44 -17.18 13.04
C ALA A 292 -1.39 -17.04 11.92
N ILE A 293 -1.82 -16.83 10.67
CA ILE A 293 -0.92 -16.58 9.53
C ILE A 293 -0.14 -15.28 9.74
N VAL A 294 -0.81 -14.20 10.13
CA VAL A 294 -0.16 -12.88 10.36
C VAL A 294 0.85 -12.93 11.51
N GLU A 295 0.52 -13.64 12.61
CA GLU A 295 1.48 -13.86 13.70
C GLU A 295 2.67 -14.71 13.25
N GLY A 296 2.44 -15.70 12.38
CA GLY A 296 3.51 -16.43 11.69
C GLY A 296 4.41 -15.51 10.88
N TRP A 297 3.84 -14.57 10.13
CA TRP A 297 4.61 -13.60 9.34
C TRP A 297 5.53 -12.70 10.19
N LYS A 298 5.08 -12.29 11.38
CA LYS A 298 5.93 -11.55 12.33
C LYS A 298 7.14 -12.38 12.76
N SER A 299 6.93 -13.67 13.00
CA SER A 299 7.98 -14.61 13.35
C SER A 299 8.95 -14.83 12.18
N ASP A 300 8.42 -14.98 10.96
CA ASP A 300 9.23 -15.16 9.74
C ASP A 300 10.08 -13.93 9.43
N LEU A 301 9.55 -12.71 9.64
CA LEU A 301 10.34 -11.49 9.47
C LEU A 301 11.57 -11.49 10.41
N ARG A 302 11.38 -11.84 11.71
CA ARG A 302 12.53 -11.97 12.64
C ARG A 302 13.51 -13.04 12.19
N LEU A 303 13.01 -14.19 11.75
CA LEU A 303 13.84 -15.29 11.26
C LEU A 303 14.69 -14.85 10.06
N ILE A 304 14.09 -14.20 9.07
CA ILE A 304 14.80 -13.75 7.87
C ILE A 304 15.83 -12.67 8.23
N MET A 305 15.49 -11.69 9.08
CA MET A 305 16.42 -10.66 9.53
C MET A 305 17.59 -11.25 10.31
N CYS A 306 17.36 -12.22 11.17
CA CYS A 306 18.42 -12.98 11.85
C CYS A 306 19.35 -13.66 10.86
N ALA A 307 18.81 -14.37 9.86
CA ALA A 307 19.57 -15.01 8.79
C ALA A 307 20.38 -14.03 7.92
N LEU A 308 19.94 -12.77 7.83
CA LEU A 308 20.65 -11.67 7.16
C LEU A 308 21.65 -10.96 8.09
N SER A 309 21.71 -11.34 9.37
CA SER A 309 22.48 -10.65 10.42
C SER A 309 22.14 -9.18 10.58
N CYS A 310 20.84 -8.85 10.56
CA CYS A 310 20.29 -7.53 10.76
C CYS A 310 19.43 -7.52 12.02
N ARG A 311 19.79 -6.66 13.00
CA ARG A 311 19.04 -6.53 14.26
C ARG A 311 17.81 -5.64 14.12
N ASN A 312 17.84 -4.65 13.23
CA ASN A 312 16.78 -3.68 12.99
C ASN A 312 16.67 -3.30 11.51
N LEU A 313 15.63 -2.56 11.15
CA LEU A 313 15.36 -2.21 9.76
C LEU A 313 16.44 -1.31 9.12
N GLN A 314 17.13 -0.51 9.92
CA GLN A 314 18.22 0.33 9.40
C GLN A 314 19.39 -0.51 8.87
N GLU A 315 19.68 -1.63 9.54
CA GLU A 315 20.73 -2.55 9.09
C GLU A 315 20.37 -3.27 7.80
N LEU A 316 19.07 -3.47 7.50
CA LEU A 316 18.61 -4.06 6.24
C LEU A 316 19.09 -3.29 5.00
N LYS A 317 19.22 -1.96 5.09
CA LYS A 317 19.67 -1.10 3.98
C LYS A 317 21.09 -1.44 3.48
N SER A 318 21.87 -2.17 4.26
CA SER A 318 23.23 -2.62 3.92
C SER A 318 23.31 -4.07 3.46
N VAL A 319 22.19 -4.78 3.39
CA VAL A 319 22.16 -6.18 2.92
C VAL A 319 22.46 -6.21 1.43
N PRO A 320 23.48 -6.97 1.00
CA PRO A 320 23.75 -7.14 -0.41
C PRO A 320 22.68 -8.00 -1.06
N TYR A 321 22.34 -7.67 -2.30
CA TYR A 321 21.34 -8.37 -3.09
C TYR A 321 21.80 -8.53 -4.54
N LEU A 322 21.19 -9.48 -5.24
CA LEU A 322 21.39 -9.75 -6.66
C LEU A 322 20.08 -9.47 -7.40
N LEU A 323 20.19 -8.85 -8.56
CA LEU A 323 19.06 -8.60 -9.45
C LEU A 323 19.20 -9.41 -10.73
N TYR A 324 18.07 -9.87 -11.23
CA TYR A 324 17.97 -10.69 -12.44
C TYR A 324 16.97 -10.10 -13.42
N GLY A 325 16.93 -10.61 -14.62
CA GLY A 325 15.91 -10.37 -15.63
C GLY A 325 15.63 -8.89 -15.88
N ARG A 326 14.35 -8.57 -16.01
CA ARG A 326 13.86 -7.21 -16.32
C ARG A 326 14.20 -6.19 -15.22
N LEU A 327 14.27 -6.64 -13.97
CA LEU A 327 14.59 -5.75 -12.85
C LEU A 327 16.04 -5.26 -12.92
N LYS A 328 16.98 -6.16 -13.29
CA LYS A 328 18.38 -5.79 -13.51
C LYS A 328 18.53 -4.84 -14.70
N GLU A 329 17.89 -5.16 -15.84
CA GLU A 329 17.92 -4.30 -17.04
C GLU A 329 17.34 -2.90 -16.76
N ALA A 330 16.29 -2.82 -15.92
CA ALA A 330 15.71 -1.54 -15.53
C ALA A 330 16.66 -0.73 -14.64
N GLN A 331 17.36 -1.36 -13.69
CA GLN A 331 18.35 -0.67 -12.85
C GLN A 331 19.48 -0.07 -13.69
N GLU A 332 20.04 -0.83 -14.64
CA GLU A 332 21.12 -0.37 -15.52
C GLU A 332 20.74 0.85 -16.40
N GLN A 333 19.44 1.14 -16.52
CA GLN A 333 18.92 2.29 -17.29
C GLN A 333 18.51 3.48 -16.38
N ILE A 334 18.36 3.24 -15.08
CA ILE A 334 18.03 4.27 -14.09
C ILE A 334 19.29 4.97 -13.58
N ASP A 335 20.41 4.24 -13.51
CA ASP A 335 21.74 4.74 -13.15
C ASP A 335 22.37 5.57 -14.30
#